data_0bc8fe31a5ed97e325e659ad2c090e57
#
_entry.id   0bc8fe31a5ed97e325e659ad2c090e57
#
_cell.length_a   1.000
_cell.length_b   1.000
_cell.length_c   1.000
_cell.angle_alpha   90.00
_cell.angle_beta   90.00
_cell.angle_gamma   90.00
#
_symmetry.space_group_name_H-M   'P 1'
#
loop_
_entity.id
_entity.type
_entity.pdbx_description
1 polymer ?
#
loop_
_entity_poly.entity_id
_entity_poly.type
_entity_poly.pdbx_seq_one_letter_code
_entity_poly.pdbx_strand_id
1 'polypeptide(L)'
;MKLAVELGVPRDRIQTIIDFAAVREYGVKAEGSTAARNASVLAELAALIASGDLEVPIAATFPLDQVRAAFSLLEQGHIRGKIVLLP
;
A
#
# COMPACT_ATOMS: atom_id res chain seq x y z
N MET A 1 11.67 -10.26 -11.42
CA MET A 1 12.02 -9.30 -12.49
C MET A 1 12.57 -9.98 -13.72
N LYS A 2 13.63 -10.73 -13.57
CA LYS A 2 14.28 -11.42 -14.68
C LYS A 2 13.30 -12.25 -15.51
N LEU A 3 12.45 -13.03 -14.87
CA LEU A 3 11.47 -13.86 -15.55
C LEU A 3 10.49 -13.04 -16.39
N ALA A 4 9.98 -11.94 -15.85
CA ALA A 4 9.05 -11.07 -16.58
C ALA A 4 9.71 -10.46 -17.84
N VAL A 5 10.99 -10.05 -17.73
CA VAL A 5 11.76 -9.53 -18.85
C VAL A 5 11.99 -10.62 -19.90
N GLU A 6 12.37 -11.83 -19.48
CA GLU A 6 12.58 -12.97 -20.37
C GLU A 6 11.31 -13.42 -21.09
N LEU A 7 10.14 -13.25 -20.45
CA LEU A 7 8.85 -13.54 -21.08
C LEU A 7 8.37 -12.46 -22.04
N GLY A 8 9.16 -11.40 -22.22
CA GLY A 8 8.83 -10.34 -23.17
C GLY A 8 7.82 -9.31 -22.69
N VAL A 9 7.58 -9.24 -21.38
CA VAL A 9 6.71 -8.19 -20.82
C VAL A 9 7.37 -6.82 -21.06
N PRO A 10 6.66 -5.84 -21.67
CA PRO A 10 7.21 -4.50 -21.83
C PRO A 10 7.67 -3.91 -20.50
N ARG A 11 8.85 -3.29 -20.48
CA ARG A 11 9.47 -2.82 -19.23
C ARG A 11 8.67 -1.72 -18.56
N ASP A 12 7.94 -0.92 -19.33
CA ASP A 12 7.03 0.11 -18.79
C ASP A 12 5.79 -0.48 -18.09
N ARG A 13 5.57 -1.79 -18.23
CA ARG A 13 4.50 -2.53 -17.54
C ARG A 13 5.00 -3.38 -16.38
N ILE A 14 6.29 -3.29 -16.08
CA ILE A 14 6.89 -3.98 -14.93
C ILE A 14 7.22 -2.95 -13.87
N GLN A 15 6.78 -3.20 -12.65
CA GLN A 15 7.05 -2.32 -11.52
C GLN A 15 7.52 -3.14 -10.32
N THR A 16 8.39 -2.55 -9.54
CA THR A 16 8.83 -3.09 -8.25
C THR A 16 8.65 -2.06 -7.15
N ILE A 17 8.51 -2.54 -5.92
CA ILE A 17 8.46 -1.67 -4.74
C ILE A 17 9.77 -1.62 -3.96
N ILE A 18 10.65 -2.60 -4.15
CA ILE A 18 11.91 -2.70 -3.38
C ILE A 18 13.12 -3.12 -4.21
N ASP A 19 12.95 -3.71 -5.37
CA ASP A 19 14.07 -4.21 -6.18
C ASP A 19 14.68 -3.10 -7.05
N PHE A 20 15.42 -2.21 -6.41
CA PHE A 20 16.07 -1.10 -7.10
C PHE A 20 17.22 -1.53 -8.01
N ALA A 21 17.78 -2.74 -7.79
CA ALA A 21 18.74 -3.32 -8.72
C ALA A 21 18.08 -3.62 -10.07
N ALA A 22 16.87 -4.16 -10.06
CA ALA A 22 16.11 -4.41 -11.28
C ALA A 22 15.78 -3.11 -12.04
N VAL A 23 15.53 -2.01 -11.31
CA VAL A 23 15.32 -0.70 -11.93
C VAL A 23 16.55 -0.27 -12.73
N ARG A 24 17.74 -0.43 -12.15
CA ARG A 24 19.00 -0.08 -12.82
C ARG A 24 19.34 -1.01 -13.98
N GLU A 25 19.10 -2.31 -13.80
CA GLU A 25 19.49 -3.32 -14.78
C GLU A 25 18.52 -3.39 -15.96
N TYR A 26 17.22 -3.35 -15.71
CA TYR A 26 16.19 -3.58 -16.73
C TYR A 26 15.39 -2.34 -17.12
N GLY A 27 15.54 -1.24 -16.39
CA GLY A 27 14.78 -0.02 -16.65
C GLY A 27 13.28 -0.15 -16.30
N VAL A 28 12.94 -1.03 -15.36
CA VAL A 28 11.57 -1.17 -14.88
C VAL A 28 11.19 -0.01 -13.96
N LYS A 29 9.88 0.18 -13.74
CA LYS A 29 9.38 1.28 -12.92
C LYS A 29 9.47 1.00 -11.43
N ALA A 30 9.64 2.04 -10.64
CA ALA A 30 9.56 2.02 -9.18
C ALA A 30 8.84 3.28 -8.69
N GLU A 31 7.64 3.50 -9.21
CA GLU A 31 6.89 4.75 -8.98
C GLU A 31 6.03 4.73 -7.71
N GLY A 32 5.72 3.58 -7.22
CA GLY A 32 5.00 3.30 -5.98
C GLY A 32 4.52 4.49 -5.16
N SER A 33 4.87 4.50 -3.89
CA SER A 33 4.42 5.54 -2.96
C SER A 33 5.03 6.92 -3.23
N THR A 34 6.18 7.01 -3.90
CA THR A 34 6.85 8.28 -4.16
C THR A 34 6.03 9.17 -5.09
N ALA A 35 5.48 8.61 -6.16
CA ALA A 35 4.66 9.36 -7.10
C ALA A 35 3.34 9.87 -6.49
N ALA A 36 2.80 9.12 -5.54
CA ALA A 36 1.53 9.44 -4.88
C ALA A 36 1.69 10.20 -3.56
N ARG A 37 2.91 10.49 -3.14
CA ARG A 37 3.18 11.13 -1.85
C ARG A 37 3.00 12.63 -1.94
N ASN A 38 1.76 13.07 -1.94
CA ASN A 38 1.44 14.49 -1.87
C ASN A 38 0.05 14.72 -1.26
N ALA A 39 -0.16 15.92 -0.75
CA ALA A 39 -1.38 16.29 -0.05
C ALA A 39 -2.61 16.29 -0.96
N SER A 40 -2.45 16.59 -2.24
CA SER A 40 -3.57 16.64 -3.18
C SER A 40 -4.14 15.24 -3.46
N VAL A 41 -3.30 14.22 -3.57
CA VAL A 41 -3.74 12.83 -3.72
C VAL A 41 -4.47 12.36 -2.47
N LEU A 42 -3.94 12.67 -1.29
CA LEU A 42 -4.60 12.32 -0.03
C LEU A 42 -5.96 12.99 0.12
N ALA A 43 -6.05 14.27 -0.24
CA ALA A 43 -7.31 15.02 -0.22
C ALA A 43 -8.34 14.43 -1.18
N GLU A 44 -7.93 14.02 -2.37
CA GLU A 44 -8.79 13.36 -3.35
C GLU A 44 -9.31 12.02 -2.83
N LEU A 45 -8.45 11.20 -2.23
CA LEU A 45 -8.85 9.94 -1.62
C LEU A 45 -9.81 10.16 -0.44
N ALA A 46 -9.57 11.15 0.40
CA ALA A 46 -10.45 11.51 1.50
C ALA A 46 -11.83 11.94 1.01
N ALA A 47 -11.90 12.71 -0.08
CA ALA A 47 -13.16 13.11 -0.69
C ALA A 47 -13.95 11.91 -1.22
N LEU A 48 -13.26 10.93 -1.85
CA LEU A 48 -13.89 9.71 -2.33
C LEU A 48 -14.46 8.87 -1.18
N ILE A 49 -13.77 8.81 -0.06
CA ILE A 49 -14.26 8.12 1.15
C ILE A 49 -15.48 8.85 1.70
N ALA A 50 -15.43 10.17 1.80
CA ALA A 50 -16.53 10.98 2.33
C ALA A 50 -17.80 10.88 1.47
N SER A 51 -17.65 10.75 0.15
CA SER A 51 -18.79 10.62 -0.78
C SER A 51 -19.36 9.19 -0.84
N GLY A 52 -18.66 8.20 -0.27
CA GLY A 52 -19.05 6.80 -0.33
C GLY A 52 -18.60 6.06 -1.58
N ASP A 53 -17.86 6.71 -2.48
CA ASP A 53 -17.35 6.08 -3.71
C ASP A 53 -16.14 5.18 -3.45
N LEU A 54 -15.45 5.38 -2.33
CA LEU A 54 -14.34 4.55 -1.87
C LEU A 54 -14.58 4.16 -0.42
N GLU A 55 -14.52 2.88 -0.13
CA GLU A 55 -14.63 2.35 1.23
C GLU A 55 -13.28 1.86 1.72
N VAL A 56 -12.91 2.30 2.92
CA VAL A 56 -11.76 1.76 3.67
C VAL A 56 -12.32 1.06 4.91
N PRO A 57 -12.50 -0.26 4.88
CA PRO A 57 -13.05 -0.98 6.02
C PRO A 57 -12.17 -0.84 7.26
N ILE A 58 -12.79 -0.59 8.41
CA ILE A 58 -12.11 -0.62 9.70
C ILE A 58 -12.46 -1.95 10.39
N ALA A 59 -11.47 -2.82 10.51
CA ALA A 59 -11.67 -4.14 11.10
C ALA A 59 -11.81 -4.07 12.62
N ALA A 60 -11.02 -3.22 13.27
CA ALA A 60 -11.02 -3.04 14.71
C ALA A 60 -10.38 -1.71 15.09
N THR A 61 -10.78 -1.17 16.25
CA THR A 61 -10.15 -0.01 16.86
C THR A 61 -9.66 -0.37 18.26
N PHE A 62 -8.54 0.21 18.66
CA PHE A 62 -7.95 0.02 19.98
C PHE A 62 -7.52 1.37 20.55
N PRO A 63 -7.64 1.59 21.85
CA PRO A 63 -6.92 2.70 22.50
C PRO A 63 -5.42 2.56 22.27
N LEU A 64 -4.71 3.67 22.19
CA LEU A 64 -3.26 3.66 21.94
C LEU A 64 -2.49 2.84 22.98
N ASP A 65 -2.91 2.85 24.23
CA ASP A 65 -2.29 2.07 25.31
C ASP A 65 -2.47 0.55 25.16
N GLN A 66 -3.33 0.12 24.24
CA GLN A 66 -3.55 -1.30 23.92
C GLN A 66 -2.87 -1.72 22.60
N VAL A 67 -1.80 -1.07 22.24
CA VAL A 67 -1.07 -1.33 20.98
C VAL A 67 -0.62 -2.80 20.86
N ARG A 68 -0.27 -3.45 21.95
CA ARG A 68 0.12 -4.87 21.91
C ARG A 68 -1.01 -5.79 21.48
N ALA A 69 -2.22 -5.53 21.97
CA ALA A 69 -3.40 -6.28 21.56
C ALA A 69 -3.70 -6.06 20.07
N ALA A 70 -3.54 -4.84 19.58
CA ALA A 70 -3.71 -4.51 18.16
C ALA A 70 -2.72 -5.25 17.28
N PHE A 71 -1.44 -5.26 17.65
CA PHE A 71 -0.42 -6.02 16.91
C PHE A 71 -0.63 -7.53 16.96
N SER A 72 -1.08 -8.07 18.10
CA SER A 72 -1.42 -9.49 18.21
C SER A 72 -2.52 -9.88 17.23
N LEU A 73 -3.55 -9.04 17.11
CA LEU A 73 -4.62 -9.26 16.14
C LEU A 73 -4.10 -9.17 14.71
N LEU A 74 -3.24 -8.20 14.40
CA LEU A 74 -2.65 -8.02 13.08
C LEU A 74 -1.81 -9.24 12.69
N GLU A 75 -1.01 -9.77 13.61
CA GLU A 75 -0.13 -10.93 13.39
C GLU A 75 -0.89 -12.22 13.10
N GLN A 76 -2.13 -12.35 13.56
CA GLN A 76 -2.97 -13.50 13.22
C GLN A 76 -3.29 -13.58 11.73
N GLY A 77 -3.22 -12.47 11.02
CA GLY A 77 -3.53 -12.40 9.60
C GLY A 77 -5.02 -12.57 9.29
N HIS A 78 -5.36 -12.60 8.01
CA HIS A 78 -6.72 -12.81 7.51
C HIS A 78 -7.74 -11.76 7.95
N ILE A 79 -7.28 -10.56 8.30
CA ILE A 79 -8.15 -9.46 8.70
C ILE A 79 -8.50 -8.64 7.46
N ARG A 80 -9.79 -8.39 7.27
CA ARG A 80 -10.25 -7.48 6.22
C ARG A 80 -10.37 -6.08 6.78
N GLY A 81 -9.58 -5.17 6.25
CA GLY A 81 -9.61 -3.77 6.63
C GLY A 81 -8.44 -3.34 7.50
N LYS A 82 -8.54 -2.16 8.05
CA LYS A 82 -7.50 -1.54 8.86
C LYS A 82 -7.78 -1.76 10.35
N ILE A 83 -6.69 -1.88 11.11
CA ILE A 83 -6.71 -1.78 12.55
C ILE A 83 -6.26 -0.35 12.89
N VAL A 84 -7.05 0.38 13.65
CA VAL A 84 -6.80 1.78 13.96
C VAL A 84 -6.53 1.92 15.46
N LEU A 85 -5.48 2.68 15.80
CA LEU A 85 -5.17 3.07 17.16
C LEU A 85 -5.73 4.47 17.41
N LEU A 86 -6.46 4.62 18.50
CA LEU A 86 -7.03 5.90 18.90
C LEU A 86 -6.22 6.49 20.06
N PRO A 87 -5.77 7.75 19.95
CA PRO A 87 -5.00 8.41 21.01
C PRO A 87 -5.78 8.60 22.30
#